data_dd041299221ae77e9881c7b692380d34
#
_entry.id   dd041299221ae77e9881c7b692380d34
#
_cell.length_a   1.000
_cell.length_b   1.000
_cell.length_c   1.000
_cell.angle_alpha   90.00
_cell.angle_beta   90.00
_cell.angle_gamma   90.00
#
_symmetry.space_group_name_H-M   'P 1'
#
loop_
_entity.id
_entity.type
_entity.pdbx_description
1 polymer ?
#
loop_
_entity_poly.entity_id
_entity_poly.type
_entity_poly.pdbx_seq_one_letter_code
_entity_poly.pdbx_strand_id
1 'polypeptide(L)'
;EFTQYTKRMGRPRGFFSEIIEIGAVKIDGNSLAVTGKIQNFVHPHFYPKQAKEGMDFCMITEKDMESAIEFGEMLEQIKALYVPGQTYFVAWGDEDYQVVAEGCRRHKLENPVLPEDYLDLAAAYKLLKGDTYTTGLKKATEEQNVDTGGLWHTAYDDAANTGKLLVKLLADGWKPEAYWDEAAELHK
;
A
#
# COMPACT_ATOMS: atom_id res chain seq x y z
N GLU A 1 5.28 -0.16 4.57
CA GLU A 1 5.59 -0.98 5.75
C GLU A 1 5.23 -0.22 7.03
N PHE A 2 4.88 -0.93 8.12
CA PHE A 2 4.24 -0.34 9.29
C PHE A 2 4.88 -0.80 10.60
N THR A 3 4.69 0.00 11.64
CA THR A 3 5.01 -0.41 13.02
C THR A 3 4.16 -1.61 13.44
N GLN A 4 4.76 -2.55 14.14
CA GLN A 4 4.13 -3.80 14.55
C GLN A 4 4.25 -4.05 16.05
N TYR A 5 3.45 -4.94 16.57
CA TYR A 5 3.60 -5.45 17.93
C TYR A 5 3.58 -6.99 17.92
N THR A 6 4.39 -7.60 18.75
CA THR A 6 4.41 -9.05 18.92
C THR A 6 3.42 -9.49 20.01
N LYS A 7 3.01 -10.74 19.99
CA LYS A 7 2.20 -11.32 21.07
C LYS A 7 2.87 -11.18 22.44
N ARG A 8 4.21 -11.22 22.49
CA ARG A 8 5.02 -11.06 23.73
C ARG A 8 4.93 -9.65 24.29
N MET A 9 4.95 -8.63 23.42
CA MET A 9 4.83 -7.22 23.84
C MET A 9 3.40 -6.86 24.21
N GLY A 10 2.42 -7.55 23.66
CA GLY A 10 1.01 -7.17 23.72
C GLY A 10 0.70 -5.93 22.89
N ARG A 11 -0.58 -5.71 22.63
CA ARG A 11 -1.04 -4.52 21.92
C ARG A 11 -1.11 -3.33 22.86
N PRO A 12 -0.38 -2.23 22.62
CA PRO A 12 -0.51 -1.01 23.41
C PRO A 12 -1.94 -0.45 23.36
N ARG A 13 -2.38 0.18 24.47
CA ARG A 13 -3.69 0.83 24.48
C ARG A 13 -3.76 1.94 23.44
N GLY A 14 -4.78 1.90 22.60
CA GLY A 14 -4.96 2.88 21.53
C GLY A 14 -3.96 2.75 20.39
N PHE A 15 -3.25 1.60 20.28
CA PHE A 15 -2.29 1.35 19.23
C PHE A 15 -2.92 1.48 17.84
N PHE A 16 -2.22 2.17 16.99
CA PHE A 16 -2.41 2.20 15.55
C PHE A 16 -1.05 2.01 14.88
N SER A 17 -1.05 1.43 13.70
CA SER A 17 0.17 1.25 12.92
C SER A 17 0.63 2.59 12.35
N GLU A 18 1.94 2.89 12.45
CA GLU A 18 2.56 4.04 11.82
C GLU A 18 3.37 3.56 10.62
N ILE A 19 3.41 4.37 9.58
CA ILE A 19 4.22 4.10 8.39
C ILE A 19 5.70 4.27 8.77
N ILE A 20 6.53 3.30 8.44
CA ILE A 20 7.99 3.34 8.59
C ILE A 20 8.73 3.32 7.26
N GLU A 21 8.07 2.85 6.21
CA GLU A 21 8.57 2.90 4.84
C GLU A 21 7.39 3.06 3.88
N ILE A 22 7.54 3.93 2.89
CA ILE A 22 6.60 4.08 1.78
C ILE A 22 7.26 3.70 0.47
N GLY A 23 6.56 2.90 -0.32
CA GLY A 23 6.88 2.59 -1.71
C GLY A 23 5.65 2.77 -2.58
N ALA A 24 5.81 3.45 -3.70
CA ALA A 24 4.75 3.56 -4.69
C ALA A 24 5.32 3.68 -6.10
N VAL A 25 4.56 3.24 -7.09
CA VAL A 25 4.80 3.48 -8.51
C VAL A 25 3.58 4.12 -9.13
N LYS A 26 3.78 5.17 -9.95
CA LYS A 26 2.71 5.73 -10.77
C LYS A 26 2.73 5.07 -12.13
N ILE A 27 1.58 4.55 -12.55
CA ILE A 27 1.39 3.91 -13.83
C ILE A 27 0.41 4.76 -14.65
N ASP A 28 0.78 5.08 -15.87
CA ASP A 28 -0.11 5.76 -16.81
C ASP A 28 -1.17 4.79 -17.34
N GLY A 29 -2.44 5.15 -17.19
CA GLY A 29 -3.57 4.25 -17.50
C GLY A 29 -3.73 3.91 -18.99
N ASN A 30 -3.13 4.68 -19.89
CA ASN A 30 -3.21 4.42 -21.34
C ASN A 30 -2.02 3.60 -21.83
N SER A 31 -0.81 4.01 -21.48
CA SER A 31 0.43 3.34 -21.94
C SER A 31 0.84 2.18 -21.06
N LEU A 32 0.29 2.06 -19.87
CA LEU A 32 0.67 1.12 -18.81
C LEU A 32 2.16 1.22 -18.39
N ALA A 33 2.78 2.35 -18.69
CA ALA A 33 4.17 2.63 -18.35
C ALA A 33 4.28 3.24 -16.95
N VAL A 34 5.36 2.92 -16.23
CA VAL A 34 5.71 3.59 -14.97
C VAL A 34 6.21 5.00 -15.27
N THR A 35 5.56 6.02 -14.71
CA THR A 35 5.84 7.45 -14.94
C THR A 35 6.31 8.20 -13.70
N GLY A 36 6.28 7.55 -12.54
CA GLY A 36 6.74 8.14 -11.28
C GLY A 36 6.91 7.09 -10.20
N LYS A 37 7.62 7.45 -9.14
CA LYS A 37 7.83 6.58 -7.98
C LYS A 37 7.98 7.36 -6.68
N ILE A 38 7.68 6.68 -5.57
CA ILE A 38 8.03 7.09 -4.20
C ILE A 38 8.79 5.94 -3.57
N GLN A 39 9.87 6.26 -2.85
CA GLN A 39 10.62 5.31 -2.03
C GLN A 39 11.32 6.08 -0.92
N ASN A 40 10.78 6.03 0.29
CA ASN A 40 11.35 6.71 1.44
C ASN A 40 11.06 5.95 2.74
N PHE A 41 11.95 6.09 3.70
CA PHE A 41 11.66 5.78 5.08
C PHE A 41 10.90 6.95 5.71
N VAL A 42 10.05 6.65 6.71
CA VAL A 42 9.20 7.64 7.38
C VAL A 42 9.39 7.54 8.88
N HIS A 43 9.58 8.68 9.56
CA HIS A 43 9.75 8.73 11.01
C HIS A 43 8.45 8.36 11.75
N PRO A 44 8.45 7.26 12.54
CA PRO A 44 7.36 6.98 13.45
C PRO A 44 7.49 7.82 14.73
N HIS A 45 6.39 8.40 15.23
CA HIS A 45 6.41 9.32 16.36
C HIS A 45 5.74 8.80 17.63
N PHE A 46 4.77 7.89 17.51
CA PHE A 46 3.90 7.52 18.62
C PHE A 46 4.34 6.24 19.36
N TYR A 47 4.91 5.28 18.62
CA TYR A 47 5.20 3.95 19.15
C TYR A 47 6.63 3.46 18.82
N PRO A 48 7.67 4.06 19.42
CA PRO A 48 9.07 3.76 19.05
C PRO A 48 9.47 2.29 19.27
N LYS A 49 8.87 1.61 20.27
CA LYS A 49 9.14 0.17 20.48
C LYS A 49 8.53 -0.70 19.38
N GLN A 50 7.34 -0.35 18.93
CA GLN A 50 6.65 -1.04 17.84
C GLN A 50 7.27 -0.71 16.48
N ALA A 51 7.87 0.49 16.38
CA ALA A 51 8.67 0.86 15.21
C ALA A 51 9.88 -0.08 15.06
N LYS A 52 10.61 -0.34 16.16
CA LYS A 52 11.74 -1.28 16.14
C LYS A 52 11.32 -2.68 15.68
N GLU A 53 10.20 -3.21 16.16
CA GLU A 53 9.70 -4.51 15.72
C GLU A 53 9.36 -4.53 14.22
N GLY A 54 8.71 -3.48 13.69
CA GLY A 54 8.43 -3.34 12.26
C GLY A 54 9.71 -3.24 11.44
N MET A 55 10.66 -2.43 11.87
CA MET A 55 11.97 -2.27 11.22
C MET A 55 12.73 -3.60 11.18
N ASP A 56 12.80 -4.34 12.30
CA ASP A 56 13.47 -5.64 12.36
C ASP A 56 12.81 -6.65 11.41
N PHE A 57 11.48 -6.63 11.27
CA PHE A 57 10.74 -7.49 10.34
C PHE A 57 11.04 -7.15 8.87
N CYS A 58 11.07 -5.86 8.53
CA CYS A 58 11.34 -5.37 7.17
C CYS A 58 12.84 -5.20 6.87
N MET A 59 13.73 -5.60 7.78
CA MET A 59 15.18 -5.46 7.66
C MET A 59 15.66 -4.00 7.50
N ILE A 60 14.89 -3.04 8.02
CA ILE A 60 15.22 -1.61 8.04
C ILE A 60 16.20 -1.34 9.17
N THR A 61 17.32 -0.71 8.88
CA THR A 61 18.36 -0.39 9.87
C THR A 61 18.20 1.01 10.45
N GLU A 62 18.83 1.29 11.60
CA GLU A 62 18.89 2.64 12.15
C GLU A 62 19.53 3.64 11.17
N LYS A 63 20.50 3.18 10.38
CA LYS A 63 21.16 3.98 9.34
C LYS A 63 20.19 4.37 8.23
N ASP A 64 19.29 3.49 7.84
CA ASP A 64 18.28 3.79 6.83
C ASP A 64 17.33 4.89 7.34
N MET A 65 17.01 4.85 8.63
CA MET A 65 16.16 5.86 9.28
C MET A 65 16.83 7.24 9.43
N GLU A 66 18.15 7.37 9.26
CA GLU A 66 18.81 8.69 9.23
C GLU A 66 18.33 9.55 8.05
N SER A 67 17.83 8.93 6.98
CA SER A 67 17.29 9.60 5.80
C SER A 67 15.76 9.68 5.78
N ALA A 68 15.12 9.23 6.85
CA ALA A 68 13.65 9.19 6.92
C ALA A 68 13.05 10.59 6.87
N ILE A 69 11.93 10.70 6.18
CA ILE A 69 11.15 11.92 6.05
C ILE A 69 10.03 11.96 7.09
N GLU A 70 9.48 13.14 7.32
CA GLU A 70 8.31 13.33 8.16
C GLU A 70 7.03 12.86 7.45
N PHE A 71 6.03 12.44 8.24
CA PHE A 71 4.73 11.99 7.70
C PHE A 71 4.08 13.01 6.78
N GLY A 72 4.18 14.32 7.10
CA GLY A 72 3.66 15.39 6.25
C GLY A 72 4.37 15.48 4.89
N GLU A 73 5.68 15.29 4.86
CA GLU A 73 6.46 15.27 3.61
C GLU A 73 6.11 14.07 2.74
N MET A 74 5.85 12.91 3.37
CA MET A 74 5.33 11.73 2.67
C MET A 74 3.99 12.04 1.99
N LEU A 75 3.06 12.72 2.68
CA LEU A 75 1.77 13.12 2.08
C LEU A 75 1.95 14.05 0.88
N GLU A 76 2.90 14.99 0.92
CA GLU A 76 3.18 15.86 -0.23
C GLU A 76 3.71 15.06 -1.43
N GLN A 77 4.49 14.00 -1.20
CA GLN A 77 4.92 13.11 -2.29
C GLN A 77 3.75 12.32 -2.88
N ILE A 78 2.81 11.86 -2.05
CA ILE A 78 1.57 11.22 -2.54
C ILE A 78 0.79 12.21 -3.41
N LYS A 79 0.59 13.46 -2.94
CA LYS A 79 -0.11 14.50 -3.70
C LYS A 79 0.56 14.81 -5.04
N ALA A 80 1.89 14.71 -5.13
CA ALA A 80 2.61 14.93 -6.38
C ALA A 80 2.30 13.88 -7.46
N LEU A 81 1.93 12.67 -7.07
CA LEU A 81 1.60 11.58 -7.99
C LEU A 81 0.10 11.36 -8.17
N TYR A 82 -0.71 11.77 -7.21
CA TYR A 82 -2.14 11.49 -7.15
C TYR A 82 -2.96 12.73 -7.49
N VAL A 83 -3.96 12.56 -8.37
CA VAL A 83 -4.95 13.59 -8.72
C VAL A 83 -6.33 13.05 -8.37
N PRO A 84 -7.05 13.65 -7.40
CA PRO A 84 -8.37 13.20 -6.98
C PRO A 84 -9.35 13.04 -8.16
N GLY A 85 -10.08 11.92 -8.19
CA GLY A 85 -11.05 11.61 -9.24
C GLY A 85 -10.45 11.28 -10.61
N GLN A 86 -9.11 11.23 -10.74
CA GLN A 86 -8.42 10.89 -11.99
C GLN A 86 -7.35 9.80 -11.81
N THR A 87 -6.96 9.55 -10.57
CA THR A 87 -5.91 8.60 -10.23
C THR A 87 -6.45 7.61 -9.21
N TYR A 88 -6.38 6.33 -9.49
CA TYR A 88 -6.65 5.31 -8.49
C TYR A 88 -5.44 5.12 -7.59
N PHE A 89 -5.68 5.07 -6.28
CA PHE A 89 -4.70 4.65 -5.29
C PHE A 89 -4.88 3.15 -5.07
N VAL A 90 -3.97 2.35 -5.61
CA VAL A 90 -4.08 0.89 -5.63
C VAL A 90 -3.12 0.28 -4.64
N ALA A 91 -3.61 -0.64 -3.79
CA ALA A 91 -2.78 -1.42 -2.88
C ALA A 91 -3.20 -2.89 -2.85
N TRP A 92 -2.38 -3.74 -2.27
CA TRP A 92 -2.68 -5.15 -2.06
C TRP A 92 -3.30 -5.38 -0.68
N GLY A 93 -4.59 -5.07 -0.55
CA GLY A 93 -5.38 -5.08 0.68
C GLY A 93 -5.88 -3.68 1.02
N ASP A 94 -6.63 -3.55 2.11
CA ASP A 94 -7.22 -2.30 2.58
C ASP A 94 -6.40 -1.60 3.67
N GLU A 95 -5.36 -2.25 4.18
CA GLU A 95 -4.58 -1.78 5.33
C GLU A 95 -3.83 -0.49 5.02
N ASP A 96 -3.25 -0.37 3.82
CA ASP A 96 -2.49 0.82 3.40
C ASP A 96 -3.32 2.10 3.50
N TYR A 97 -4.55 2.07 2.98
CA TYR A 97 -5.45 3.22 3.07
C TYR A 97 -5.82 3.56 4.50
N GLN A 98 -6.12 2.55 5.31
CA GLN A 98 -6.51 2.73 6.72
C GLN A 98 -5.36 3.34 7.52
N VAL A 99 -4.12 2.90 7.30
CA VAL A 99 -2.94 3.43 8.00
C VAL A 99 -2.64 4.87 7.58
N VAL A 100 -2.75 5.22 6.30
CA VAL A 100 -2.64 6.62 5.83
C VAL A 100 -3.72 7.49 6.46
N ALA A 101 -4.98 7.07 6.43
CA ALA A 101 -6.10 7.83 6.98
C ALA A 101 -5.98 8.04 8.49
N GLU A 102 -5.61 7.00 9.25
CA GLU A 102 -5.40 7.11 10.70
C GLU A 102 -4.16 7.96 11.02
N GLY A 103 -3.08 7.84 10.25
CA GLY A 103 -1.91 8.70 10.36
C GLY A 103 -2.27 10.18 10.16
N CYS A 104 -3.02 10.50 9.11
CA CYS A 104 -3.53 11.86 8.86
C CYS A 104 -4.33 12.39 10.05
N ARG A 105 -5.23 11.58 10.59
CA ARG A 105 -6.03 11.95 11.77
C ARG A 105 -5.16 12.22 12.99
N ARG A 106 -4.12 11.41 13.23
CA ARG A 106 -3.21 11.54 14.39
C ARG A 106 -2.30 12.75 14.28
N HIS A 107 -1.79 13.00 13.09
CA HIS A 107 -0.96 14.18 12.80
C HIS A 107 -1.78 15.45 12.56
N LYS A 108 -3.13 15.37 12.56
CA LYS A 108 -4.04 16.49 12.26
C LYS A 108 -3.80 17.10 10.88
N LEU A 109 -3.56 16.24 9.91
CA LEU A 109 -3.38 16.57 8.50
C LEU A 109 -4.56 16.04 7.69
N GLU A 110 -4.82 16.65 6.55
CA GLU A 110 -5.84 16.20 5.61
C GLU A 110 -5.35 14.96 4.84
N ASN A 111 -6.22 13.94 4.71
CA ASN A 111 -5.92 12.80 3.86
C ASN A 111 -6.07 13.20 2.38
N PRO A 112 -5.02 13.15 1.57
CA PRO A 112 -5.11 13.53 0.16
C PRO A 112 -5.88 12.52 -0.69
N VAL A 113 -5.96 11.26 -0.25
CA VAL A 113 -6.55 10.16 -1.02
C VAL A 113 -8.04 10.07 -0.72
N LEU A 114 -8.87 10.18 -1.75
CA LEU A 114 -10.31 10.00 -1.62
C LEU A 114 -10.66 8.51 -1.44
N PRO A 115 -11.61 8.17 -0.56
CA PRO A 115 -12.05 6.78 -0.38
C PRO A 115 -12.51 6.11 -1.68
N GLU A 116 -13.21 6.86 -2.53
CA GLU A 116 -13.73 6.41 -3.82
C GLU A 116 -12.65 6.15 -4.87
N ASP A 117 -11.45 6.69 -4.70
CA ASP A 117 -10.31 6.46 -5.58
C ASP A 117 -9.43 5.29 -5.11
N TYR A 118 -9.73 4.72 -3.93
CA TYR A 118 -8.97 3.59 -3.41
C TYR A 118 -9.44 2.27 -4.02
N LEU A 119 -8.48 1.46 -4.46
CA LEU A 119 -8.71 0.12 -5.00
C LEU A 119 -7.92 -0.93 -4.20
N ASP A 120 -8.63 -1.78 -3.48
CA ASP A 120 -8.08 -3.02 -2.91
C ASP A 120 -7.94 -4.07 -4.01
N LEU A 121 -6.71 -4.18 -4.55
CA LEU A 121 -6.43 -5.13 -5.64
C LEU A 121 -6.48 -6.59 -5.16
N ALA A 122 -6.24 -6.88 -3.88
CA ALA A 122 -6.37 -8.24 -3.36
C ALA A 122 -7.84 -8.69 -3.33
N ALA A 123 -8.75 -7.79 -2.93
CA ALA A 123 -10.19 -8.06 -2.97
C ALA A 123 -10.69 -8.17 -4.42
N ALA A 124 -10.24 -7.29 -5.30
CA ALA A 124 -10.57 -7.35 -6.73
C ALA A 124 -10.08 -8.67 -7.39
N TYR A 125 -8.85 -9.08 -7.09
CA TYR A 125 -8.28 -10.34 -7.56
C TYR A 125 -9.04 -11.56 -7.06
N LYS A 126 -9.43 -11.56 -5.78
CA LYS A 126 -10.28 -12.60 -5.19
C LYS A 126 -11.61 -12.74 -5.95
N LEU A 127 -12.28 -11.62 -6.25
CA LEU A 127 -13.54 -11.61 -7.01
C LEU A 127 -13.35 -12.12 -8.44
N LEU A 128 -12.30 -11.63 -9.12
CA LEU A 128 -11.95 -12.07 -10.47
C LEU A 128 -11.76 -13.59 -10.57
N LYS A 129 -11.18 -14.21 -9.53
CA LYS A 129 -10.96 -15.66 -9.46
C LYS A 129 -12.17 -16.45 -8.98
N GLY A 130 -13.15 -15.82 -8.36
CA GLY A 130 -14.24 -16.47 -7.65
C GLY A 130 -13.78 -17.21 -6.38
N ASP A 131 -12.67 -16.78 -5.77
CA ASP A 131 -12.10 -17.38 -4.58
C ASP A 131 -12.85 -16.94 -3.31
N THR A 132 -12.85 -17.83 -2.29
CA THR A 132 -13.45 -17.52 -0.98
C THR A 132 -12.52 -16.64 -0.12
N TYR A 133 -11.21 -16.78 -0.28
CA TYR A 133 -10.18 -16.09 0.51
C TYR A 133 -9.27 -15.27 -0.36
N THR A 134 -8.72 -14.19 0.21
CA THR A 134 -7.70 -13.39 -0.47
C THR A 134 -6.41 -14.17 -0.62
N THR A 135 -5.77 -14.01 -1.77
CA THR A 135 -4.46 -14.59 -2.08
C THR A 135 -3.37 -13.57 -1.71
N GLY A 136 -2.26 -14.01 -1.14
CA GLY A 136 -1.11 -13.12 -0.89
C GLY A 136 -0.45 -12.68 -2.20
N LEU A 137 0.14 -11.47 -2.21
CA LEU A 137 0.72 -10.85 -3.41
C LEU A 137 1.70 -11.77 -4.17
N LYS A 138 2.64 -12.36 -3.46
CA LYS A 138 3.63 -13.29 -4.04
C LYS A 138 2.96 -14.44 -4.81
N LYS A 139 1.96 -15.07 -4.19
CA LYS A 139 1.24 -16.17 -4.84
C LYS A 139 0.42 -15.68 -6.04
N ALA A 140 -0.21 -14.50 -5.94
CA ALA A 140 -0.97 -13.92 -7.05
C ALA A 140 -0.08 -13.60 -8.25
N THR A 141 1.12 -13.06 -8.03
CA THR A 141 2.10 -12.82 -9.10
C THR A 141 2.59 -14.11 -9.73
N GLU A 142 2.84 -15.16 -8.95
CA GLU A 142 3.19 -16.50 -9.45
C GLU A 142 2.06 -17.09 -10.30
N GLU A 143 0.82 -17.06 -9.86
CA GLU A 143 -0.36 -17.55 -10.59
C GLU A 143 -0.56 -16.83 -11.94
N GLN A 144 -0.24 -15.55 -12.01
CA GLN A 144 -0.35 -14.73 -13.23
C GLN A 144 0.92 -14.72 -14.08
N ASN A 145 1.95 -15.48 -13.71
CA ASN A 145 3.25 -15.52 -14.38
C ASN A 145 3.87 -14.12 -14.54
N VAL A 146 3.74 -13.28 -13.52
CA VAL A 146 4.36 -11.96 -13.47
C VAL A 146 5.82 -12.09 -13.11
N ASP A 147 6.71 -11.49 -13.91
CA ASP A 147 8.15 -11.42 -13.61
C ASP A 147 8.41 -10.40 -12.51
N THR A 148 8.49 -10.90 -11.27
CA THR A 148 8.72 -10.08 -10.07
C THR A 148 10.20 -9.78 -9.88
N GLY A 149 10.51 -8.71 -9.15
CA GLY A 149 11.88 -8.32 -8.80
C GLY A 149 11.96 -7.79 -7.39
N GLY A 150 13.21 -7.55 -6.93
CA GLY A 150 13.47 -6.98 -5.62
C GLY A 150 13.32 -7.97 -4.46
N LEU A 151 13.20 -7.42 -3.27
CA LEU A 151 13.04 -8.15 -2.02
C LEU A 151 11.59 -8.05 -1.54
N TRP A 152 11.00 -9.17 -1.18
CA TRP A 152 9.70 -9.18 -0.50
C TRP A 152 9.81 -8.53 0.89
N HIS A 153 8.75 -7.83 1.30
CA HIS A 153 8.67 -7.04 2.53
C HIS A 153 9.57 -5.80 2.51
N THR A 154 9.73 -5.20 1.33
CA THR A 154 10.19 -3.81 1.17
C THR A 154 9.09 -3.05 0.45
N ALA A 155 8.74 -1.87 0.94
CA ALA A 155 7.55 -1.15 0.47
C ALA A 155 7.60 -0.85 -1.04
N TYR A 156 8.78 -0.47 -1.55
CA TYR A 156 8.93 -0.17 -2.98
C TYR A 156 8.82 -1.41 -3.87
N ASP A 157 9.47 -2.52 -3.50
CA ASP A 157 9.46 -3.72 -4.33
C ASP A 157 8.07 -4.38 -4.34
N ASP A 158 7.38 -4.38 -3.21
CA ASP A 158 6.00 -4.88 -3.12
C ASP A 158 5.02 -3.99 -3.92
N ALA A 159 5.18 -2.65 -3.87
CA ALA A 159 4.42 -1.73 -4.71
C ALA A 159 4.72 -1.93 -6.20
N ALA A 160 5.98 -2.11 -6.58
CA ALA A 160 6.37 -2.38 -7.96
C ALA A 160 5.82 -3.72 -8.47
N ASN A 161 5.84 -4.76 -7.66
CA ASN A 161 5.28 -6.07 -8.00
C ASN A 161 3.74 -6.03 -8.08
N THR A 162 3.08 -5.27 -7.18
CA THR A 162 1.63 -4.98 -7.27
C THR A 162 1.31 -4.26 -8.57
N GLY A 163 2.10 -3.26 -8.93
CA GLY A 163 1.97 -2.52 -10.19
C GLY A 163 2.11 -3.41 -11.43
N LYS A 164 3.10 -4.32 -11.44
CA LYS A 164 3.27 -5.29 -12.54
C LYS A 164 2.07 -6.24 -12.66
N LEU A 165 1.53 -6.70 -11.53
CA LEU A 165 0.33 -7.53 -11.52
C LEU A 165 -0.88 -6.76 -12.05
N LEU A 166 -1.07 -5.51 -11.60
CA LEU A 166 -2.13 -4.64 -12.10
C LEU A 166 -2.03 -4.46 -13.62
N VAL A 167 -0.84 -4.12 -14.14
CA VAL A 167 -0.59 -3.97 -15.59
C VAL A 167 -0.94 -5.26 -16.35
N LYS A 168 -0.56 -6.42 -15.82
CA LYS A 168 -0.91 -7.72 -16.41
C LYS A 168 -2.42 -7.93 -16.49
N LEU A 169 -3.15 -7.66 -15.40
CA LEU A 169 -4.61 -7.81 -15.36
C LEU A 169 -5.30 -6.85 -16.35
N LEU A 170 -4.85 -5.58 -16.41
CA LEU A 170 -5.38 -4.60 -17.36
C LEU A 170 -5.10 -5.01 -18.81
N ALA A 171 -3.91 -5.50 -19.12
CA ALA A 171 -3.55 -5.99 -20.45
C ALA A 171 -4.37 -7.22 -20.85
N ASP A 172 -4.77 -8.05 -19.90
CA ASP A 172 -5.67 -9.21 -20.13
C ASP A 172 -7.15 -8.80 -20.23
N GLY A 173 -7.47 -7.50 -20.13
CA GLY A 173 -8.79 -6.96 -20.32
C GLY A 173 -9.64 -6.79 -19.07
N TRP A 174 -9.05 -7.00 -17.86
CA TRP A 174 -9.73 -6.66 -16.61
C TRP A 174 -9.90 -5.14 -16.51
N LYS A 175 -11.03 -4.71 -15.93
CA LYS A 175 -11.36 -3.29 -15.75
C LYS A 175 -11.61 -3.01 -14.26
N PRO A 176 -10.98 -1.98 -13.68
CA PRO A 176 -11.19 -1.61 -12.28
C PRO A 176 -12.65 -1.34 -11.94
N GLU A 177 -13.43 -0.77 -12.86
CA GLU A 177 -14.83 -0.44 -12.64
C GLU A 177 -15.69 -1.66 -12.26
N ALA A 178 -15.34 -2.85 -12.77
CA ALA A 178 -16.02 -4.08 -12.40
C ALA A 178 -15.94 -4.39 -10.90
N TYR A 179 -14.84 -4.00 -10.26
CA TYR A 179 -14.66 -4.18 -8.81
C TYR A 179 -15.62 -3.33 -7.99
N TRP A 180 -15.80 -2.05 -8.35
CA TRP A 180 -16.70 -1.16 -7.59
C TRP A 180 -18.16 -1.55 -7.72
N ASP A 181 -18.57 -2.02 -8.88
CA ASP A 181 -19.93 -2.51 -9.10
C ASP A 181 -20.22 -3.73 -8.22
N GLU A 182 -19.29 -4.70 -8.15
CA GLU A 182 -19.42 -5.88 -7.30
C GLU A 182 -19.25 -5.57 -5.81
N ALA A 183 -18.31 -4.70 -5.43
CA ALA A 183 -18.11 -4.28 -4.05
C ALA A 183 -19.32 -3.52 -3.50
N ALA A 184 -19.98 -2.70 -4.32
CA ALA A 184 -21.19 -2.00 -3.95
C ALA A 184 -22.36 -2.97 -3.67
N GLU A 185 -22.42 -4.13 -4.33
CA GLU A 185 -23.41 -5.16 -4.06
C GLU A 185 -23.14 -5.94 -2.76
N LEU A 186 -21.88 -6.12 -2.39
CA LEU A 186 -21.48 -6.83 -1.15
C LEU A 186 -21.71 -6.01 0.13
N HIS A 187 -21.86 -4.70 0.01
CA HIS A 187 -22.12 -3.78 1.13
C HIS A 187 -23.58 -3.34 1.26
N LYS A 188 -24.48 -3.92 0.46
CA LYS A 188 -25.95 -3.77 0.59
C LYS A 188 -26.53 -4.84 1.51
#